data_e6f62058e27f2534eef38f7966c7eb98
#
_entry.id   e6f62058e27f2534eef38f7966c7eb98
#
_cell.length_a   1.000
_cell.length_b   1.000
_cell.length_c   1.000
_cell.angle_alpha   90.00
_cell.angle_beta   90.00
_cell.angle_gamma   90.00
#
_symmetry.space_group_name_H-M   'P 1'
#
loop_
_entity.id
_entity.type
_entity.pdbx_description
1 polymer ?
#
loop_
_entity_poly.entity_id
_entity_poly.type
_entity_poly.pdbx_seq_one_letter_code
_entity_poly.pdbx_strand_id
1 'polypeptide(L)'
;MNFDTSSIILGILSLFFVVTFLQSGIDKVINRTGNLAWFQSVFGTTFLKPIITPLFYWITLQELFVSGWMLIAAYCYLLCECSCCVFTDWGFILSLALLVQLFTGQRIAKDYVGASGIIPYIITALIAQFLYSNCCCS
;
A
#
# COMPACT_ATOMS: atom_id res chain seq x y z
N MET A 1 -9.13 18.32 -24.15
CA MET A 1 -8.79 17.51 -22.97
C MET A 1 -9.30 18.24 -21.74
N ASN A 2 -10.50 17.91 -21.30
CA ASN A 2 -10.99 18.38 -20.00
C ASN A 2 -10.65 17.30 -18.98
N PHE A 3 -9.42 17.35 -18.45
CA PHE A 3 -9.10 16.53 -17.29
C PHE A 3 -9.96 17.01 -16.13
N ASP A 4 -10.86 16.17 -15.68
CA ASP A 4 -11.55 16.41 -14.43
C ASP A 4 -10.52 16.44 -13.30
N THR A 5 -10.56 17.48 -12.48
CA THR A 5 -9.62 17.67 -11.36
C THR A 5 -9.55 16.43 -10.47
N SER A 6 -10.67 15.75 -10.28
CA SER A 6 -10.75 14.52 -9.49
C SER A 6 -9.94 13.37 -10.10
N SER A 7 -9.94 13.23 -11.41
CA SER A 7 -9.15 12.21 -12.12
C SER A 7 -7.65 12.44 -11.97
N ILE A 8 -7.21 13.70 -12.05
CA ILE A 8 -5.80 14.06 -11.83
C ILE A 8 -5.38 13.71 -10.40
N ILE A 9 -6.21 14.08 -9.40
CA ILE A 9 -5.93 13.79 -7.99
C ILE A 9 -5.84 12.28 -7.75
N LEU A 10 -6.77 11.49 -8.30
CA LEU A 10 -6.75 10.03 -8.18
C LEU A 10 -5.52 9.42 -8.85
N GLY A 11 -5.09 9.93 -10.00
CA GLY A 11 -3.85 9.52 -10.65
C GLY A 11 -2.62 9.81 -9.81
N ILE A 12 -2.53 11.00 -9.20
CA ILE A 12 -1.43 11.38 -8.30
C ILE A 12 -1.42 10.51 -7.05
N LEU A 13 -2.57 10.26 -6.43
CA LEU A 13 -2.69 9.38 -5.26
C LEU A 13 -2.30 7.95 -5.60
N SER A 14 -2.65 7.47 -6.80
CA SER A 14 -2.21 6.15 -7.28
C SER A 14 -0.69 6.08 -7.39
N LEU A 15 -0.04 7.10 -7.96
CA LEU A 15 1.44 7.19 -8.02
C LEU A 15 2.08 7.25 -6.63
N PHE A 16 1.47 7.95 -5.69
CA PHE A 16 1.93 7.99 -4.31
C PHE A 16 2.02 6.58 -3.70
N PHE A 17 0.98 5.75 -3.89
CA PHE A 17 0.99 4.36 -3.42
C PHE A 17 1.95 3.47 -4.21
N VAL A 18 2.13 3.71 -5.52
CA VAL A 18 3.18 3.04 -6.31
C VAL A 18 4.53 3.25 -5.66
N VAL A 19 4.93 4.50 -5.43
CA VAL A 19 6.23 4.82 -4.82
C VAL A 19 6.36 4.20 -3.44
N THR A 20 5.32 4.33 -2.60
CA THR A 20 5.32 3.83 -1.22
C THR A 20 5.57 2.31 -1.18
N PHE A 21 4.79 1.53 -1.91
CA PHE A 21 4.88 0.07 -1.86
C PHE A 21 6.03 -0.48 -2.70
N LEU A 22 6.31 0.12 -3.85
CA LEU A 22 7.41 -0.32 -4.70
C LEU A 22 8.76 -0.13 -4.01
N GLN A 23 8.99 1.03 -3.40
CA GLN A 23 10.22 1.31 -2.67
C GLN A 23 10.39 0.32 -1.50
N SER A 24 9.33 0.10 -0.72
CA SER A 24 9.35 -0.83 0.41
C SER A 24 9.58 -2.29 -0.04
N GLY A 25 8.91 -2.73 -1.10
CA GLY A 25 9.06 -4.07 -1.65
C GLY A 25 10.46 -4.31 -2.24
N ILE A 26 10.97 -3.35 -3.02
CA ILE A 26 12.31 -3.43 -3.61
C ILE A 26 13.39 -3.46 -2.52
N ASP A 27 13.28 -2.61 -1.49
CA ASP A 27 14.24 -2.61 -0.37
C ASP A 27 14.30 -3.97 0.32
N LYS A 28 13.15 -4.61 0.54
CA LYS A 28 13.07 -5.96 1.12
C LYS A 28 13.70 -7.04 0.22
N VAL A 29 13.65 -6.87 -1.10
CA VAL A 29 14.29 -7.80 -2.05
C VAL A 29 15.80 -7.59 -2.08
N ILE A 30 16.27 -6.36 -2.18
CA ILE A 30 17.69 -6.02 -2.30
C ILE A 30 18.42 -6.24 -0.97
N ASN A 31 17.86 -5.71 0.13
CA ASN A 31 18.43 -5.84 1.47
C ASN A 31 17.69 -6.88 2.32
N ARG A 32 17.48 -8.06 1.73
CA ARG A 32 16.70 -9.15 2.34
C ARG A 32 17.22 -9.55 3.72
N THR A 33 18.53 -9.75 3.85
CA THR A 33 19.15 -10.19 5.12
C THR A 33 18.97 -9.17 6.24
N GLY A 34 19.17 -7.90 5.96
CA GLY A 34 18.98 -6.81 6.93
C GLY A 34 17.53 -6.66 7.34
N ASN A 35 16.61 -6.64 6.37
CA ASN A 35 15.18 -6.53 6.64
C ASN A 35 14.63 -7.75 7.39
N LEU A 36 15.06 -8.97 7.04
CA LEU A 36 14.64 -10.18 7.74
C LEU A 36 15.17 -10.21 9.18
N ALA A 37 16.43 -9.79 9.41
CA ALA A 37 17.00 -9.67 10.75
C ALA A 37 16.21 -8.66 11.59
N TRP A 38 15.80 -7.53 11.01
CA TRP A 38 14.94 -6.56 11.68
C TRP A 38 13.57 -7.18 12.04
N PHE A 39 12.91 -7.89 11.13
CA PHE A 39 11.67 -8.61 11.41
C PHE A 39 11.85 -9.60 12.56
N GLN A 40 12.94 -10.35 12.58
CA GLN A 40 13.25 -11.29 13.66
C GLN A 40 13.47 -10.60 14.99
N SER A 41 14.10 -9.41 15.02
CA SER A 41 14.30 -8.64 16.25
C SER A 41 12.99 -8.09 16.80
N VAL A 42 12.08 -7.65 15.92
CA VAL A 42 10.79 -7.03 16.30
C VAL A 42 9.74 -8.08 16.68
N PHE A 43 9.64 -9.17 15.92
CA PHE A 43 8.62 -10.20 16.11
C PHE A 43 9.09 -11.44 16.85
N GLY A 44 10.40 -11.54 17.16
CA GLY A 44 10.99 -12.73 17.77
C GLY A 44 10.51 -13.05 19.19
N THR A 45 9.92 -12.08 19.88
CA THR A 45 9.30 -12.23 21.20
C THR A 45 7.78 -12.42 21.14
N THR A 46 7.20 -12.41 19.95
CA THR A 46 5.76 -12.56 19.73
C THR A 46 5.39 -14.00 19.36
N PHE A 47 4.08 -14.29 19.37
CA PHE A 47 3.56 -15.57 18.88
C PHE A 47 3.79 -15.79 17.37
N LEU A 48 4.18 -14.73 16.63
CA LEU A 48 4.50 -14.80 15.20
C LEU A 48 5.89 -15.39 14.92
N LYS A 49 6.72 -15.59 15.94
CA LYS A 49 8.09 -16.11 15.80
C LYS A 49 8.24 -17.29 14.83
N PRO A 50 7.40 -18.34 14.86
CA PRO A 50 7.56 -19.49 13.96
C PRO A 50 7.25 -19.19 12.50
N ILE A 51 6.54 -18.10 12.21
CA ILE A 51 6.10 -17.74 10.86
C ILE A 51 6.73 -16.45 10.33
N ILE A 52 7.75 -15.89 11.00
CA ILE A 52 8.38 -14.62 10.61
C ILE A 52 8.90 -14.68 9.17
N THR A 53 9.62 -15.74 8.80
CA THR A 53 10.20 -15.86 7.47
C THR A 53 9.14 -15.94 6.36
N PRO A 54 8.15 -16.84 6.40
CA PRO A 54 7.09 -16.85 5.40
C PRO A 54 6.25 -15.56 5.41
N LEU A 55 6.02 -14.95 6.58
CA LEU A 55 5.30 -13.68 6.70
C LEU A 55 6.06 -12.54 6.01
N PHE A 56 7.38 -12.47 6.16
CA PHE A 56 8.24 -11.50 5.49
C PHE A 56 8.09 -11.58 3.96
N TYR A 57 8.20 -12.78 3.39
CA TYR A 57 8.05 -12.97 1.95
C TYR A 57 6.62 -12.68 1.47
N TRP A 58 5.63 -13.04 2.26
CA TRP A 58 4.23 -12.75 1.94
C TRP A 58 3.95 -11.24 1.86
N ILE A 59 4.42 -10.47 2.84
CA ILE A 59 4.28 -9.01 2.85
C ILE A 59 5.03 -8.40 1.66
N THR A 60 6.26 -8.84 1.39
CA THR A 60 7.05 -8.35 0.25
C THR A 60 6.33 -8.59 -1.07
N LEU A 61 5.76 -9.78 -1.26
CA LEU A 61 4.99 -10.12 -2.46
C LEU A 61 3.75 -9.24 -2.60
N GLN A 62 3.03 -9.01 -1.51
CA GLN A 62 1.86 -8.12 -1.52
C GLN A 62 2.24 -6.68 -1.88
N GLU A 63 3.32 -6.14 -1.33
CA GLU A 63 3.78 -4.78 -1.63
C GLU A 63 4.12 -4.63 -3.11
N LEU A 64 4.84 -5.58 -3.70
CA LEU A 64 5.17 -5.57 -5.13
C LEU A 64 3.93 -5.73 -6.00
N PHE A 65 3.01 -6.60 -5.62
CA PHE A 65 1.76 -6.82 -6.35
C PHE A 65 0.87 -5.58 -6.34
N VAL A 66 0.65 -4.98 -5.15
CA VAL A 66 -0.18 -3.78 -5.00
C VAL A 66 0.45 -2.61 -5.73
N SER A 67 1.77 -2.44 -5.69
CA SER A 67 2.46 -1.37 -6.43
C SER A 67 2.27 -1.50 -7.94
N GLY A 68 2.38 -2.71 -8.49
CA GLY A 68 2.12 -2.98 -9.91
C GLY A 68 0.66 -2.71 -10.29
N TRP A 69 -0.27 -3.10 -9.43
CA TRP A 69 -1.70 -2.82 -9.62
C TRP A 69 -2.01 -1.32 -9.62
N MET A 70 -1.44 -0.58 -8.67
CA MET A 70 -1.60 0.88 -8.58
C MET A 70 -0.93 1.61 -9.75
N LEU A 71 0.12 1.04 -10.34
CA LEU A 71 0.74 1.59 -11.55
C LEU A 71 -0.24 1.54 -12.75
N ILE A 72 -0.97 0.44 -12.91
CA ILE A 72 -2.02 0.33 -13.93
C ILE A 72 -3.11 1.37 -13.68
N ALA A 73 -3.54 1.55 -12.44
CA ALA A 73 -4.52 2.55 -12.07
C ALA A 73 -4.06 3.97 -12.41
N ALA A 74 -2.80 4.32 -12.07
CA ALA A 74 -2.20 5.60 -12.40
C ALA A 74 -2.14 5.83 -13.91
N TYR A 75 -1.75 4.82 -14.67
CA TYR A 75 -1.73 4.87 -16.13
C TYR A 75 -3.12 5.17 -16.72
N CYS A 76 -4.16 4.48 -16.21
CA CYS A 76 -5.54 4.69 -16.67
C CYS A 76 -6.00 6.14 -16.45
N TYR A 77 -5.72 6.74 -15.30
CA TYR A 77 -6.14 8.10 -15.00
C TYR A 77 -5.32 9.19 -15.69
N LEU A 78 -4.00 9.01 -15.79
CA LEU A 78 -3.11 10.06 -16.29
C LEU A 78 -2.93 10.03 -17.81
N LEU A 79 -3.08 8.87 -18.44
CA LEU A 79 -2.81 8.71 -19.87
C LEU A 79 -4.01 8.24 -20.70
N CYS A 80 -4.95 7.50 -20.12
CA CYS A 80 -6.12 6.97 -20.84
C CYS A 80 -7.41 7.76 -20.59
N GLU A 81 -7.39 8.80 -19.74
CA GLU A 81 -8.56 9.63 -19.39
C GLU A 81 -9.79 8.81 -18.92
N CYS A 82 -9.57 7.65 -18.31
CA CYS A 82 -10.65 6.80 -17.81
C CYS A 82 -11.21 7.38 -16.51
N SER A 83 -12.45 7.89 -16.54
CA SER A 83 -13.11 8.48 -15.37
C SER A 83 -13.45 7.45 -14.28
N CYS A 84 -13.68 6.18 -14.63
CA CYS A 84 -14.00 5.09 -13.71
C CYS A 84 -13.19 3.85 -14.06
N CYS A 85 -12.04 3.68 -13.42
CA CYS A 85 -11.22 2.50 -13.61
C CYS A 85 -11.41 1.52 -12.44
N VAL A 86 -12.00 0.36 -12.70
CA VAL A 86 -12.19 -0.72 -11.70
C VAL A 86 -10.85 -1.12 -11.04
N PHE A 87 -9.74 -1.00 -11.77
CA PHE A 87 -8.41 -1.24 -11.21
C PHE A 87 -8.05 -0.28 -10.08
N THR A 88 -8.57 0.95 -10.11
CA THR A 88 -8.33 1.94 -9.06
C THR A 88 -9.10 1.61 -7.79
N ASP A 89 -10.35 1.20 -7.91
CA ASP A 89 -11.17 0.77 -6.78
C ASP A 89 -10.50 -0.36 -6.01
N TRP A 90 -10.19 -1.44 -6.70
CA TRP A 90 -9.47 -2.57 -6.11
C TRP A 90 -8.07 -2.18 -5.61
N GLY A 91 -7.38 -1.29 -6.32
CA GLY A 91 -6.05 -0.80 -5.94
C GLY A 91 -6.06 -0.12 -4.58
N PHE A 92 -7.00 0.78 -4.32
CA PHE A 92 -7.10 1.45 -3.02
C PHE A 92 -7.59 0.51 -1.93
N ILE A 93 -8.51 -0.42 -2.21
CA ILE A 93 -8.94 -1.46 -1.27
C ILE A 93 -7.77 -2.36 -0.87
N LEU A 94 -6.99 -2.84 -1.84
CA LEU A 94 -5.81 -3.67 -1.59
C LEU A 94 -4.72 -2.91 -0.82
N SER A 95 -4.51 -1.63 -1.15
CA SER A 95 -3.59 -0.76 -0.42
C SER A 95 -4.02 -0.59 1.04
N LEU A 96 -5.30 -0.35 1.28
CA LEU A 96 -5.86 -0.23 2.63
C LEU A 96 -5.71 -1.54 3.41
N ALA A 97 -6.03 -2.68 2.80
CA ALA A 97 -5.90 -4.00 3.44
C ALA A 97 -4.44 -4.28 3.84
N LEU A 98 -3.49 -3.98 2.95
CA LEU A 98 -2.06 -4.13 3.23
C LEU A 98 -1.59 -3.22 4.37
N LEU A 99 -2.00 -1.95 4.37
CA LEU A 99 -1.66 -0.99 5.43
C LEU A 99 -2.21 -1.41 6.80
N VAL A 100 -3.46 -1.90 6.84
CA VAL A 100 -4.07 -2.42 8.07
C VAL A 100 -3.33 -3.67 8.56
N GLN A 101 -2.89 -4.55 7.65
CA GLN A 101 -2.08 -5.71 7.99
C GLN A 101 -0.74 -5.30 8.61
N LEU A 102 -0.03 -4.33 8.01
CA LEU A 102 1.23 -3.79 8.53
C LEU A 102 1.04 -3.12 9.90
N PHE A 103 -0.01 -2.30 10.03
CA PHE A 103 -0.39 -1.66 11.29
C PHE A 103 -0.65 -2.70 12.41
N THR A 104 -1.43 -3.74 12.10
CA THR A 104 -1.73 -4.81 13.04
C THR A 104 -0.46 -5.55 13.48
N GLY A 105 0.44 -5.85 12.53
CA GLY A 105 1.73 -6.46 12.82
C GLY A 105 2.54 -5.64 13.83
N GLN A 106 2.68 -4.34 13.58
CA GLN A 106 3.42 -3.44 14.50
C GLN A 106 2.74 -3.32 15.87
N ARG A 107 1.42 -3.34 15.93
CA ARG A 107 0.68 -3.37 17.22
C ARG A 107 0.95 -4.67 18.01
N ILE A 108 1.00 -5.82 17.33
CA ILE A 108 1.35 -7.10 17.95
C ILE A 108 2.79 -7.07 18.50
N ALA A 109 3.70 -6.48 17.75
CA ALA A 109 5.09 -6.31 18.14
C ALA A 109 5.32 -5.24 19.23
N LYS A 110 4.27 -4.51 19.61
CA LYS A 110 4.33 -3.35 20.53
C LYS A 110 5.20 -2.20 19.99
N ASP A 111 5.43 -2.15 18.69
CA ASP A 111 6.08 -1.04 18.01
C ASP A 111 5.05 0.07 17.75
N TYR A 112 4.78 0.87 18.77
CA TYR A 112 3.78 1.94 18.69
C TYR A 112 4.23 3.10 17.81
N VAL A 113 5.52 3.35 17.71
CA VAL A 113 6.09 4.40 16.86
C VAL A 113 5.92 4.03 15.40
N GLY A 114 6.29 2.81 15.02
CA GLY A 114 6.06 2.30 13.67
C GLY A 114 4.57 2.26 13.32
N ALA A 115 3.72 1.78 14.22
CA ALA A 115 2.26 1.76 14.02
C ALA A 115 1.70 3.16 13.76
N SER A 116 2.12 4.18 14.53
CA SER A 116 1.68 5.56 14.34
C SER A 116 2.12 6.13 12.98
N GLY A 117 3.25 5.71 12.46
CA GLY A 117 3.76 6.11 11.15
C GLY A 117 2.90 5.61 9.97
N ILE A 118 2.11 4.54 10.15
CA ILE A 118 1.24 4.00 9.10
C ILE A 118 -0.12 4.74 9.03
N ILE A 119 -0.56 5.37 10.12
CA ILE A 119 -1.88 6.04 10.18
C ILE A 119 -2.10 7.06 9.05
N PRO A 120 -1.15 7.97 8.73
CA PRO A 120 -1.32 8.91 7.63
C PRO A 120 -1.58 8.23 6.28
N TYR A 121 -0.93 7.11 6.01
CA TYR A 121 -1.14 6.33 4.77
C TYR A 121 -2.54 5.71 4.73
N ILE A 122 -3.04 5.21 5.86
CA ILE A 122 -4.41 4.68 5.98
C ILE A 122 -5.43 5.78 5.70
N ILE A 123 -5.24 6.97 6.28
CA ILE A 123 -6.11 8.12 6.06
C ILE A 123 -6.09 8.53 4.59
N THR A 124 -4.91 8.57 3.97
CA THR A 124 -4.77 8.88 2.55
C THR A 124 -5.49 7.86 1.66
N ALA A 125 -5.40 6.57 1.97
CA ALA A 125 -6.11 5.52 1.24
C ALA A 125 -7.64 5.65 1.36
N LEU A 126 -8.14 5.97 2.55
CA LEU A 126 -9.57 6.20 2.80
C LEU A 126 -10.09 7.43 2.02
N ILE A 127 -9.34 8.53 2.03
CA ILE A 127 -9.68 9.74 1.26
C ILE A 127 -9.69 9.43 -0.23
N ALA A 128 -8.69 8.70 -0.73
CA ALA A 128 -8.62 8.31 -2.14
C ALA A 128 -9.81 7.44 -2.55
N GLN A 129 -10.19 6.48 -1.73
CA GLN A 129 -11.35 5.62 -1.96
C GLN A 129 -12.66 6.42 -1.93
N PHE A 130 -12.78 7.37 -1.01
CA PHE A 130 -13.95 8.25 -0.94
C PHE A 130 -14.07 9.16 -2.19
N LEU A 131 -12.97 9.74 -2.64
CA LEU A 131 -12.93 10.54 -3.87
C LEU A 131 -13.31 9.70 -5.09
N TYR A 132 -12.78 8.47 -5.18
CA TYR A 132 -13.13 7.55 -6.26
C TYR A 132 -14.62 7.26 -6.30
N SER A 133 -15.23 6.89 -5.16
CA SER A 133 -16.65 6.56 -5.10
C SER A 133 -17.54 7.73 -5.49
N ASN A 134 -17.19 8.95 -5.12
CA ASN A 134 -17.94 10.14 -5.52
C ASN A 134 -17.79 10.47 -7.02
N CYS A 135 -16.60 10.23 -7.58
CA CYS A 135 -16.34 10.48 -9.00
C CYS A 135 -17.08 9.49 -9.92
N CYS A 136 -17.21 8.24 -9.49
CA CYS A 136 -17.84 7.17 -10.28
C CYS A 136 -19.37 7.06 -10.10
N CYS A 137 -19.93 7.65 -9.03
CA CYS A 137 -21.36 7.65 -8.77
C CYS A 137 -22.09 8.93 -9.25
N SER A 138 -21.34 9.89 -9.81
CA SER A 138 -21.89 11.09 -10.46
C SER A 138 -22.07 10.88 -11.95
#